data_ae95399ebf267ad15efca27b2f590aac
#
_entry.id   ae95399ebf267ad15efca27b2f590aac
#
_cell.length_a   1.000
_cell.length_b   1.000
_cell.length_c   1.000
_cell.angle_alpha   90.00
_cell.angle_beta   90.00
_cell.angle_gamma   90.00
#
_symmetry.space_group_name_H-M   'P 1'
#
loop_
_entity.id
_entity.type
_entity.pdbx_description
1 polymer ?
#
loop_
_entity_poly.entity_id
_entity_poly.type
_entity_poly.pdbx_seq_one_letter_code
_entity_poly.pdbx_strand_id
1 'polypeptide(L)'
;MNVESGGEAGRPSAAAAVAAYRVLLERYHHTLDLMSERGLADLDAKLADAWAYAAAIERWAGPGTVVDVGSGAGLPGVVVAAAAPQRPVVWAERRRRRSTFLGMVAAGCGLANVTVVAADVRALRAEQLAQPLAAVTAQAVASWPALYAMTRHLHGATVVLVGRRGEHWTTEVASLAESIAAKPTVLAAEALGRGGTLVVLSVPGGRPCR
;
A
#
# COMPACT_ATOMS: atom_id res chain seq x y z
N MET A 1 -43.39 -0.13 12.60
CA MET A 1 -42.35 -0.93 13.25
C MET A 1 -41.07 -0.62 12.49
N ASN A 2 -40.36 0.43 12.93
CA ASN A 2 -39.13 0.90 12.30
C ASN A 2 -37.99 -0.06 12.65
N VAL A 3 -37.43 -0.71 11.64
CA VAL A 3 -36.16 -1.44 11.78
C VAL A 3 -35.05 -0.41 11.72
N GLU A 4 -34.51 -0.06 12.89
CA GLU A 4 -33.33 0.78 13.02
C GLU A 4 -32.16 0.09 12.32
N SER A 5 -31.55 0.80 11.38
CA SER A 5 -30.31 0.46 10.71
C SER A 5 -29.14 0.48 11.72
N GLY A 6 -28.95 -0.59 12.45
CA GLY A 6 -27.79 -0.82 13.29
C GLY A 6 -26.57 -1.16 12.42
N GLY A 7 -25.54 -0.31 12.38
CA GLY A 7 -24.29 -0.75 11.74
C GLY A 7 -23.20 0.27 11.48
N GLU A 8 -23.26 1.51 11.97
CA GLU A 8 -22.13 2.46 11.78
C GLU A 8 -21.57 3.10 13.07
N ALA A 9 -22.03 2.68 14.22
CA ALA A 9 -21.50 3.17 15.49
C ALA A 9 -20.19 2.41 15.84
N GLY A 10 -19.01 2.95 15.46
CA GLY A 10 -17.76 2.46 16.01
C GLY A 10 -16.49 2.57 15.19
N ARG A 11 -16.54 2.90 13.90
CA ARG A 11 -15.28 3.07 13.14
C ARG A 11 -14.70 4.48 13.34
N PRO A 12 -13.37 4.58 13.62
CA PRO A 12 -12.72 5.88 13.67
C PRO A 12 -12.73 6.53 12.28
N SER A 13 -12.78 7.86 12.24
CA SER A 13 -12.53 8.58 10.98
C SER A 13 -11.09 8.31 10.50
N ALA A 14 -10.84 8.48 9.20
CA ALA A 14 -9.50 8.33 8.65
C ALA A 14 -8.47 9.24 9.37
N ALA A 15 -8.86 10.46 9.72
CA ALA A 15 -8.01 11.37 10.49
C ALA A 15 -7.71 10.85 11.90
N ALA A 16 -8.70 10.30 12.59
CA ALA A 16 -8.51 9.71 13.92
C ALA A 16 -7.61 8.48 13.88
N ALA A 17 -7.78 7.60 12.88
CA ALA A 17 -6.92 6.43 12.68
C ALA A 17 -5.45 6.83 12.42
N VAL A 18 -5.23 7.85 11.58
CA VAL A 18 -3.89 8.38 11.28
C VAL A 18 -3.27 9.07 12.51
N ALA A 19 -4.06 9.78 13.32
CA ALA A 19 -3.58 10.36 14.58
C ALA A 19 -3.15 9.27 15.59
N ALA A 20 -3.94 8.20 15.73
CA ALA A 20 -3.59 7.06 16.57
C ALA A 20 -2.31 6.35 16.07
N TYR A 21 -2.16 6.18 14.75
CA TYR A 21 -0.94 5.65 14.14
C TYR A 21 0.29 6.50 14.49
N ARG A 22 0.20 7.83 14.41
CA ARG A 22 1.28 8.74 14.78
C ARG A 22 1.77 8.47 16.21
N VAL A 23 0.86 8.39 17.17
CA VAL A 23 1.18 8.11 18.57
C VAL A 23 1.92 6.77 18.72
N LEU A 24 1.45 5.72 18.03
CA LEU A 24 2.12 4.42 18.07
C LEU A 24 3.50 4.48 17.42
N LEU A 25 3.64 5.15 16.29
CA LEU A 25 4.92 5.28 15.60
C LEU A 25 5.94 6.04 16.46
N GLU A 26 5.58 7.19 17.02
CA GLU A 26 6.41 8.00 17.92
C GLU A 26 6.87 7.18 19.14
N ARG A 27 5.99 6.36 19.69
CA ARG A 27 6.29 5.52 20.85
C ARG A 27 7.27 4.38 20.53
N TYR A 28 7.18 3.76 19.35
CA TYR A 28 7.89 2.52 19.04
C TYR A 28 8.99 2.64 17.98
N HIS A 29 9.14 3.80 17.29
CA HIS A 29 10.05 3.93 16.15
C HIS A 29 11.49 3.54 16.48
N HIS A 30 11.98 3.95 17.63
CA HIS A 30 13.36 3.66 18.08
C HIS A 30 13.52 2.20 18.52
N THR A 31 12.61 1.71 19.38
CA THR A 31 12.70 0.36 19.97
C THR A 31 12.58 -0.76 18.93
N LEU A 32 11.77 -0.54 17.89
CA LEU A 32 11.50 -1.53 16.84
C LEU A 32 12.24 -1.24 15.52
N ASP A 33 13.13 -0.24 15.49
CA ASP A 33 13.86 0.17 14.29
C ASP A 33 12.93 0.38 13.08
N LEU A 34 11.87 1.16 13.30
CA LEU A 34 10.85 1.42 12.29
C LEU A 34 11.27 2.56 11.36
N MET A 35 11.82 3.61 11.91
CA MET A 35 12.15 4.85 11.23
C MET A 35 13.25 5.60 11.98
N SER A 36 14.14 6.28 11.25
CA SER A 36 15.15 7.15 11.84
C SER A 36 14.53 8.41 12.44
N GLU A 37 15.24 9.09 13.35
CA GLU A 37 14.84 10.39 13.92
C GLU A 37 14.50 11.42 12.83
N ARG A 38 15.35 11.54 11.81
CA ARG A 38 15.08 12.40 10.65
C ARG A 38 13.81 11.97 9.91
N GLY A 39 13.61 10.65 9.80
CA GLY A 39 12.39 10.10 9.18
C GLY A 39 11.13 10.45 9.96
N LEU A 40 11.21 10.48 11.28
CA LEU A 40 10.13 10.88 12.17
C LEU A 40 9.88 12.40 12.13
N ALA A 41 10.92 13.21 12.10
CA ALA A 41 10.79 14.66 11.92
C ALA A 41 10.09 15.04 10.61
N ASP A 42 10.23 14.23 9.55
CA ASP A 42 9.55 14.41 8.27
C ASP A 42 8.17 13.72 8.19
N LEU A 43 7.59 13.29 9.32
CA LEU A 43 6.39 12.43 9.31
C LEU A 43 5.19 13.11 8.66
N ASP A 44 4.96 14.41 8.88
CA ASP A 44 3.83 15.13 8.26
C ASP A 44 3.92 15.11 6.74
N ALA A 45 5.11 15.34 6.20
CA ALA A 45 5.33 15.28 4.76
C ALA A 45 5.19 13.84 4.20
N LYS A 46 5.57 12.82 4.98
CA LYS A 46 5.34 11.40 4.61
C LYS A 46 3.86 11.03 4.62
N LEU A 47 3.11 11.57 5.57
CA LEU A 47 1.66 11.39 5.63
C LEU A 47 0.98 12.07 4.45
N ALA A 48 1.41 13.29 4.07
CA ALA A 48 0.91 13.97 2.87
C ALA A 48 1.17 13.13 1.60
N ASP A 49 2.40 12.60 1.43
CA ASP A 49 2.69 11.67 0.34
C ASP A 49 1.76 10.43 0.39
N ALA A 50 1.53 9.85 1.56
CA ALA A 50 0.68 8.67 1.72
C ALA A 50 -0.80 8.94 1.36
N TRP A 51 -1.30 10.14 1.62
CA TRP A 51 -2.63 10.57 1.14
C TRP A 51 -2.69 10.65 -0.39
N ALA A 52 -1.61 11.05 -1.06
CA ALA A 52 -1.56 11.01 -2.52
C ALA A 52 -1.66 9.57 -3.06
N TYR A 53 -1.05 8.57 -2.37
CA TYR A 53 -1.25 7.16 -2.73
C TYR A 53 -2.71 6.73 -2.56
N ALA A 54 -3.36 7.09 -1.46
CA ALA A 54 -4.75 6.77 -1.22
C ALA A 54 -5.67 7.36 -2.30
N ALA A 55 -5.48 8.63 -2.64
CA ALA A 55 -6.22 9.32 -3.69
C ALA A 55 -5.99 8.67 -5.08
N ALA A 56 -4.75 8.29 -5.39
CA ALA A 56 -4.44 7.59 -6.64
C ALA A 56 -5.12 6.22 -6.74
N ILE A 57 -5.15 5.44 -5.65
CA ILE A 57 -5.83 4.16 -5.59
C ILE A 57 -7.34 4.34 -5.79
N GLU A 58 -7.94 5.30 -5.09
CA GLU A 58 -9.38 5.57 -5.21
C GLU A 58 -9.77 5.97 -6.63
N ARG A 59 -8.93 6.78 -7.28
CA ARG A 59 -9.18 7.28 -8.65
C ARG A 59 -8.96 6.21 -9.72
N TRP A 60 -7.97 5.35 -9.59
CA TRP A 60 -7.46 4.55 -10.69
C TRP A 60 -7.62 3.03 -10.50
N ALA A 61 -7.70 2.55 -9.26
CA ALA A 61 -7.88 1.13 -9.01
C ALA A 61 -9.37 0.78 -8.94
N GLY A 62 -9.77 -0.22 -9.69
CA GLY A 62 -11.11 -0.83 -9.57
C GLY A 62 -11.38 -1.40 -8.17
N PRO A 63 -12.56 -1.97 -7.93
CA PRO A 63 -12.85 -2.69 -6.69
C PRO A 63 -11.87 -3.86 -6.51
N GLY A 64 -11.52 -4.17 -5.26
CA GLY A 64 -10.61 -5.27 -4.94
C GLY A 64 -9.59 -4.93 -3.88
N THR A 65 -8.73 -5.90 -3.57
CA THR A 65 -7.70 -5.82 -2.53
C THR A 65 -6.54 -4.93 -2.98
N VAL A 66 -6.02 -4.13 -2.06
CA VAL A 66 -4.73 -3.45 -2.20
C VAL A 66 -3.66 -4.23 -1.42
N VAL A 67 -2.53 -4.50 -2.05
CA VAL A 67 -1.36 -5.09 -1.36
C VAL A 67 -0.27 -4.03 -1.24
N ASP A 68 0.10 -3.70 -0.01
CA ASP A 68 1.24 -2.83 0.29
C ASP A 68 2.47 -3.70 0.55
N VAL A 69 3.44 -3.63 -0.36
CA VAL A 69 4.63 -4.49 -0.37
C VAL A 69 5.74 -3.84 0.44
N GLY A 70 6.24 -4.58 1.43
CA GLY A 70 7.27 -4.07 2.34
C GLY A 70 6.77 -2.91 3.20
N SER A 71 5.61 -3.06 3.81
CA SER A 71 4.89 -1.99 4.53
C SER A 71 5.70 -1.30 5.64
N GLY A 72 6.74 -1.96 6.15
CA GLY A 72 7.74 -1.35 7.02
C GLY A 72 7.17 -0.71 8.28
N ALA A 73 7.27 0.62 8.37
CA ALA A 73 6.68 1.40 9.44
C ALA A 73 5.18 1.67 9.25
N GLY A 74 4.58 1.23 8.14
CA GLY A 74 3.15 1.33 7.87
C GLY A 74 2.75 2.34 6.78
N LEU A 75 3.68 3.08 6.18
CA LEU A 75 3.36 4.04 5.12
C LEU A 75 3.76 3.52 3.72
N PRO A 76 2.88 3.65 2.72
CA PRO A 76 1.60 4.35 2.72
C PRO A 76 0.40 3.52 3.25
N GLY A 77 0.56 2.23 3.53
CA GLY A 77 -0.49 1.26 3.80
C GLY A 77 -1.53 1.68 4.84
N VAL A 78 -1.11 2.35 5.93
CA VAL A 78 -2.01 2.83 7.00
C VAL A 78 -2.98 3.88 6.47
N VAL A 79 -2.48 4.87 5.72
CA VAL A 79 -3.32 5.94 5.17
C VAL A 79 -4.27 5.38 4.11
N VAL A 80 -3.78 4.45 3.26
CA VAL A 80 -4.61 3.76 2.27
C VAL A 80 -5.75 2.99 2.93
N ALA A 81 -5.48 2.26 4.01
CA ALA A 81 -6.50 1.51 4.75
C ALA A 81 -7.51 2.42 5.46
N ALA A 82 -7.03 3.50 6.06
CA ALA A 82 -7.87 4.47 6.76
C ALA A 82 -8.79 5.26 5.81
N ALA A 83 -8.28 5.61 4.61
CA ALA A 83 -9.03 6.36 3.61
C ALA A 83 -10.16 5.55 2.95
N ALA A 84 -9.99 4.23 2.84
CA ALA A 84 -10.94 3.35 2.18
C ALA A 84 -11.33 2.16 3.07
N PRO A 85 -12.12 2.36 4.14
CA PRO A 85 -12.40 1.35 5.16
C PRO A 85 -13.21 0.13 4.65
N GLN A 86 -13.79 0.23 3.46
CA GLN A 86 -14.51 -0.89 2.80
C GLN A 86 -13.61 -1.71 1.88
N ARG A 87 -12.40 -1.22 1.59
CA ARG A 87 -11.46 -1.87 0.69
C ARG A 87 -10.52 -2.78 1.50
N PRO A 88 -10.41 -4.07 1.18
CA PRO A 88 -9.44 -4.93 1.83
C PRO A 88 -8.01 -4.46 1.53
N VAL A 89 -7.17 -4.38 2.55
CA VAL A 89 -5.75 -4.02 2.42
C VAL A 89 -4.90 -5.10 3.08
N VAL A 90 -3.88 -5.56 2.35
CA VAL A 90 -2.90 -6.51 2.88
C VAL A 90 -1.56 -5.79 3.05
N TRP A 91 -1.02 -5.83 4.26
CA TRP A 91 0.33 -5.35 4.55
C TRP A 91 1.29 -6.52 4.58
N ALA A 92 2.15 -6.63 3.54
CA ALA A 92 3.14 -7.69 3.44
C ALA A 92 4.50 -7.20 3.94
N GLU A 93 4.95 -7.69 5.08
CA GLU A 93 6.23 -7.32 5.69
C GLU A 93 6.95 -8.57 6.25
N ARG A 94 8.14 -8.86 5.72
CA ARG A 94 8.90 -10.07 6.08
C ARG A 94 9.63 -9.97 7.43
N ARG A 95 9.93 -8.75 7.90
CA ARG A 95 10.65 -8.53 9.16
C ARG A 95 9.69 -8.67 10.33
N ARG A 96 9.90 -9.69 11.18
CA ARG A 96 9.00 -10.03 12.28
C ARG A 96 8.69 -8.86 13.22
N ARG A 97 9.70 -8.04 13.59
CA ARG A 97 9.48 -6.89 14.48
C ARG A 97 8.54 -5.86 13.85
N ARG A 98 8.70 -5.60 12.54
CA ARG A 98 7.85 -4.65 11.80
C ARG A 98 6.44 -5.20 11.59
N SER A 99 6.30 -6.47 11.25
CA SER A 99 4.97 -7.08 11.11
C SER A 99 4.21 -7.14 12.45
N THR A 100 4.90 -7.35 13.57
CA THR A 100 4.30 -7.23 14.91
C THR A 100 3.80 -5.81 15.17
N PHE A 101 4.61 -4.79 14.86
CA PHE A 101 4.18 -3.39 14.96
C PHE A 101 2.97 -3.10 14.09
N LEU A 102 2.96 -3.57 12.85
CA LEU A 102 1.81 -3.41 11.95
C LEU A 102 0.52 -4.04 12.51
N GLY A 103 0.63 -5.19 13.17
CA GLY A 103 -0.50 -5.78 13.89
C GLY A 103 -1.03 -4.90 15.02
N MET A 104 -0.12 -4.27 15.78
CA MET A 104 -0.50 -3.29 16.82
C MET A 104 -1.17 -2.06 16.21
N VAL A 105 -0.68 -1.57 15.06
CA VAL A 105 -1.27 -0.45 14.33
C VAL A 105 -2.67 -0.81 13.83
N ALA A 106 -2.84 -1.95 13.18
CA ALA A 106 -4.14 -2.37 12.68
C ALA A 106 -5.21 -2.41 13.79
N ALA A 107 -4.86 -3.00 14.93
CA ALA A 107 -5.75 -3.08 16.10
C ALA A 107 -5.95 -1.70 16.77
N GLY A 108 -4.87 -0.98 17.07
CA GLY A 108 -4.91 0.28 17.83
C GLY A 108 -5.51 1.44 17.04
N CYS A 109 -5.49 1.39 15.71
CA CYS A 109 -6.10 2.39 14.83
C CYS A 109 -7.50 1.97 14.33
N GLY A 110 -8.05 0.83 14.76
CA GLY A 110 -9.37 0.36 14.35
C GLY A 110 -9.49 0.04 12.86
N LEU A 111 -8.41 -0.41 12.21
CA LEU A 111 -8.37 -0.72 10.78
C LEU A 111 -8.82 -2.17 10.52
N ALA A 112 -10.11 -2.43 10.64
CA ALA A 112 -10.69 -3.77 10.50
C ALA A 112 -10.58 -4.35 9.07
N ASN A 113 -10.27 -3.51 8.07
CA ASN A 113 -10.08 -3.89 6.67
C ASN A 113 -8.65 -4.35 6.35
N VAL A 114 -7.76 -4.42 7.36
CA VAL A 114 -6.35 -4.76 7.18
C VAL A 114 -6.06 -6.21 7.57
N THR A 115 -5.29 -6.88 6.73
CA THR A 115 -4.64 -8.16 7.03
C THR A 115 -3.12 -7.98 7.01
N VAL A 116 -2.44 -8.28 8.11
CA VAL A 116 -0.97 -8.25 8.17
C VAL A 116 -0.41 -9.63 7.84
N VAL A 117 0.46 -9.69 6.84
CA VAL A 117 1.15 -10.92 6.42
C VAL A 117 2.62 -10.79 6.77
N ALA A 118 3.06 -11.56 7.78
CA ALA A 118 4.45 -11.60 8.26
C ALA A 118 5.33 -12.48 7.35
N ALA A 119 5.37 -12.16 6.05
CA ALA A 119 6.10 -12.93 5.04
C ALA A 119 6.54 -12.03 3.86
N ASP A 120 7.40 -12.57 3.02
CA ASP A 120 7.66 -11.98 1.70
C ASP A 120 6.39 -12.07 0.84
N VAL A 121 6.10 -11.01 0.07
CA VAL A 121 4.91 -10.98 -0.79
C VAL A 121 4.88 -12.12 -1.80
N ARG A 122 6.03 -12.67 -2.17
CA ARG A 122 6.14 -13.85 -3.06
C ARG A 122 5.55 -15.13 -2.47
N ALA A 123 5.40 -15.18 -1.13
CA ALA A 123 4.75 -16.30 -0.44
C ALA A 123 3.23 -16.10 -0.27
N LEU A 124 2.71 -14.90 -0.54
CA LEU A 124 1.28 -14.64 -0.51
C LEU A 124 0.61 -15.34 -1.70
N ARG A 125 -0.55 -15.94 -1.48
CA ARG A 125 -1.34 -16.60 -2.53
C ARG A 125 -2.60 -15.82 -2.82
N ALA A 126 -3.06 -15.88 -4.06
CA ALA A 126 -4.27 -15.15 -4.50
C ALA A 126 -5.51 -15.53 -3.67
N GLU A 127 -5.62 -16.79 -3.24
CA GLU A 127 -6.72 -17.31 -2.42
C GLU A 127 -6.74 -16.74 -1.00
N GLN A 128 -5.65 -16.12 -0.56
CA GLN A 128 -5.56 -15.44 0.74
C GLN A 128 -6.04 -13.99 0.69
N LEU A 129 -6.29 -13.45 -0.50
CA LEU A 129 -6.87 -12.14 -0.68
C LEU A 129 -8.40 -12.21 -0.51
N ALA A 130 -8.96 -11.31 0.28
CA ALA A 130 -10.40 -11.23 0.50
C ALA A 130 -11.19 -10.91 -0.78
N GLN A 131 -10.54 -10.23 -1.73
CA GLN A 131 -11.06 -9.91 -3.06
C GLN A 131 -9.89 -9.97 -4.07
N PRO A 132 -10.15 -10.07 -5.39
CA PRO A 132 -9.10 -10.02 -6.40
C PRO A 132 -8.20 -8.80 -6.22
N LEU A 133 -6.92 -8.94 -6.56
CA LEU A 133 -5.95 -7.85 -6.47
C LEU A 133 -6.35 -6.72 -7.43
N ALA A 134 -6.53 -5.51 -6.91
CA ALA A 134 -6.82 -4.30 -7.67
C ALA A 134 -5.59 -3.38 -7.79
N ALA A 135 -4.82 -3.26 -6.72
CA ALA A 135 -3.62 -2.42 -6.72
C ALA A 135 -2.50 -2.97 -5.85
N VAL A 136 -1.28 -2.58 -6.22
CA VAL A 136 -0.06 -2.79 -5.43
C VAL A 136 0.56 -1.44 -5.11
N THR A 137 0.89 -1.23 -3.84
CA THR A 137 1.70 -0.09 -3.41
C THR A 137 3.07 -0.56 -2.95
N ALA A 138 4.09 0.26 -3.19
CA ALA A 138 5.43 0.04 -2.66
C ALA A 138 6.16 1.37 -2.52
N GLN A 139 6.82 1.58 -1.38
CA GLN A 139 7.67 2.73 -1.16
C GLN A 139 9.10 2.28 -0.86
N ALA A 140 10.05 2.65 -1.74
CA ALA A 140 11.47 2.33 -1.60
C ALA A 140 11.79 0.81 -1.45
N VAL A 141 11.01 -0.04 -2.08
CA VAL A 141 11.17 -1.51 -1.99
C VAL A 141 11.92 -2.08 -3.19
N ALA A 142 11.51 -1.73 -4.41
CA ALA A 142 12.04 -2.32 -5.64
C ALA A 142 11.78 -1.43 -6.86
N SER A 143 12.49 -1.66 -7.97
CA SER A 143 12.16 -1.11 -9.28
C SER A 143 10.83 -1.66 -9.79
N TRP A 144 10.23 -1.03 -10.82
CA TRP A 144 8.98 -1.51 -11.41
C TRP A 144 9.05 -2.96 -11.93
N PRO A 145 10.10 -3.37 -12.67
CA PRO A 145 10.22 -4.77 -13.10
C PRO A 145 10.28 -5.74 -11.93
N ALA A 146 11.05 -5.41 -10.89
CA ALA A 146 11.16 -6.27 -9.72
C ALA A 146 9.86 -6.33 -8.91
N LEU A 147 9.15 -5.21 -8.72
CA LEU A 147 7.87 -5.18 -8.04
C LEU A 147 6.82 -6.01 -8.79
N TYR A 148 6.75 -5.86 -10.12
CA TYR A 148 5.88 -6.69 -10.95
C TYR A 148 6.22 -8.18 -10.81
N ALA A 149 7.48 -8.54 -10.92
CA ALA A 149 7.93 -9.94 -10.79
C ALA A 149 7.58 -10.54 -9.42
N MET A 150 7.67 -9.74 -8.34
CA MET A 150 7.34 -10.16 -6.98
C MET A 150 5.83 -10.37 -6.76
N THR A 151 4.98 -9.70 -7.52
CA THR A 151 3.52 -9.68 -7.29
C THR A 151 2.70 -10.32 -8.41
N ARG A 152 3.28 -10.60 -9.59
CA ARG A 152 2.57 -11.07 -10.80
C ARG A 152 1.69 -12.30 -10.57
N HIS A 153 2.07 -13.16 -9.63
CA HIS A 153 1.31 -14.37 -9.29
C HIS A 153 -0.03 -14.07 -8.59
N LEU A 154 -0.20 -12.85 -8.11
CA LEU A 154 -1.45 -12.35 -7.51
C LEU A 154 -2.31 -11.61 -8.53
N HIS A 155 -1.76 -11.28 -9.72
CA HIS A 155 -2.45 -10.44 -10.69
C HIS A 155 -3.54 -11.21 -11.43
N GLY A 156 -4.74 -10.62 -11.49
CA GLY A 156 -5.82 -11.03 -12.38
C GLY A 156 -5.65 -10.45 -13.80
N ALA A 157 -6.70 -9.81 -14.34
CA ALA A 157 -6.66 -9.25 -15.70
C ALA A 157 -5.82 -7.97 -15.82
N THR A 158 -5.99 -7.04 -14.89
CA THR A 158 -5.28 -5.75 -14.86
C THR A 158 -5.08 -5.33 -13.41
N VAL A 159 -3.92 -4.77 -13.10
CA VAL A 159 -3.57 -4.30 -11.75
C VAL A 159 -2.95 -2.91 -11.84
N VAL A 160 -3.26 -2.06 -10.87
CA VAL A 160 -2.65 -0.73 -10.73
C VAL A 160 -1.44 -0.81 -9.81
N LEU A 161 -0.29 -0.36 -10.30
CA LEU A 161 0.92 -0.21 -9.48
C LEU A 161 1.06 1.26 -9.10
N VAL A 162 1.24 1.55 -7.82
CA VAL A 162 1.41 2.90 -7.28
C VAL A 162 2.71 2.97 -6.50
N GLY A 163 3.59 3.90 -6.87
CA GLY A 163 4.87 4.01 -6.21
C GLY A 163 5.55 5.36 -6.38
N ARG A 164 6.24 5.80 -5.32
CA ARG A 164 7.15 6.96 -5.40
C ARG A 164 8.41 6.54 -6.13
N ARG A 165 8.82 7.37 -7.11
CA ARG A 165 9.99 7.14 -7.96
C ARG A 165 10.89 8.38 -8.02
N GLY A 166 12.16 8.17 -8.32
CA GLY A 166 13.13 9.22 -8.60
C GLY A 166 13.00 9.78 -10.03
N GLU A 167 13.95 10.58 -10.44
CA GLU A 167 13.97 11.29 -11.75
C GLU A 167 13.91 10.34 -12.96
N HIS A 168 14.47 9.13 -12.83
CA HIS A 168 14.56 8.16 -13.93
C HIS A 168 13.35 7.19 -14.03
N TRP A 169 12.20 7.57 -13.47
CA TRP A 169 11.02 6.68 -13.47
C TRP A 169 10.53 6.28 -14.86
N THR A 170 10.73 7.14 -15.88
CA THR A 170 10.37 6.81 -17.27
C THR A 170 11.21 5.67 -17.84
N THR A 171 12.50 5.65 -17.51
CA THR A 171 13.40 4.54 -17.87
C THR A 171 13.00 3.24 -17.18
N GLU A 172 12.58 3.31 -15.91
CA GLU A 172 12.07 2.13 -15.20
C GLU A 172 10.77 1.59 -15.84
N VAL A 173 9.88 2.48 -16.34
CA VAL A 173 8.67 2.06 -17.05
C VAL A 173 9.02 1.38 -18.39
N ALA A 174 10.01 1.90 -19.13
CA ALA A 174 10.50 1.25 -20.35
C ALA A 174 11.07 -0.15 -20.05
N SER A 175 11.90 -0.29 -19.01
CA SER A 175 12.43 -1.58 -18.57
C SER A 175 11.33 -2.54 -18.11
N LEU A 176 10.26 -2.05 -17.48
CA LEU A 176 9.08 -2.86 -17.17
C LEU A 176 8.43 -3.38 -18.45
N ALA A 177 8.18 -2.51 -19.44
CA ALA A 177 7.56 -2.90 -20.71
C ALA A 177 8.31 -4.03 -21.39
N GLU A 178 9.65 -3.95 -21.43
CA GLU A 178 10.50 -5.00 -21.96
C GLU A 178 10.38 -6.31 -21.17
N SER A 179 10.39 -6.23 -19.83
CA SER A 179 10.37 -7.40 -18.96
C SER A 179 9.07 -8.19 -18.97
N ILE A 180 7.94 -7.53 -19.25
CA ILE A 180 6.62 -8.18 -19.28
C ILE A 180 6.10 -8.47 -20.70
N ALA A 181 6.88 -8.11 -21.74
CA ALA A 181 6.47 -8.17 -23.14
C ALA A 181 5.09 -7.54 -23.42
N ALA A 182 4.77 -6.47 -22.68
CA ALA A 182 3.52 -5.72 -22.77
C ALA A 182 3.78 -4.25 -22.43
N LYS A 183 2.90 -3.36 -22.91
CA LYS A 183 3.04 -1.92 -22.66
C LYS A 183 2.25 -1.51 -21.41
N PRO A 184 2.92 -1.13 -20.30
CA PRO A 184 2.24 -0.48 -19.18
C PRO A 184 1.62 0.86 -19.62
N THR A 185 0.48 1.20 -19.06
CA THR A 185 -0.12 2.52 -19.27
C THR A 185 0.19 3.41 -18.09
N VAL A 186 0.83 4.56 -18.30
CA VAL A 186 1.00 5.59 -17.28
C VAL A 186 -0.35 6.30 -17.10
N LEU A 187 -0.97 6.12 -15.95
CA LEU A 187 -2.26 6.74 -15.60
C LEU A 187 -2.08 8.12 -14.98
N ALA A 188 -1.03 8.28 -14.18
CA ALA A 188 -0.65 9.55 -13.57
C ALA A 188 0.85 9.58 -13.23
N ALA A 189 1.42 10.78 -13.19
CA ALA A 189 2.75 11.06 -12.68
C ALA A 189 2.73 12.46 -12.05
N GLU A 190 2.78 12.52 -10.72
CA GLU A 190 2.58 13.73 -9.94
C GLU A 190 3.79 13.98 -9.03
N ALA A 191 4.29 15.21 -9.01
CA ALA A 191 5.40 15.58 -8.12
C ALA A 191 4.93 15.52 -6.66
N LEU A 192 5.77 14.92 -5.79
CA LEU A 192 5.52 14.86 -4.36
C LEU A 192 6.28 15.98 -3.63
N GLY A 193 5.71 16.46 -2.52
CA GLY A 193 6.27 17.57 -1.74
C GLY A 193 7.66 17.30 -1.16
N ARG A 194 8.01 16.04 -0.95
CA ARG A 194 9.33 15.59 -0.48
C ARG A 194 10.31 15.24 -1.59
N GLY A 195 10.03 15.68 -2.82
CA GLY A 195 10.75 15.30 -4.02
C GLY A 195 10.40 13.89 -4.52
N GLY A 196 10.74 13.60 -5.76
CA GLY A 196 10.31 12.42 -6.49
C GLY A 196 8.91 12.57 -7.06
N THR A 197 8.47 11.54 -7.75
CA THR A 197 7.19 11.49 -8.48
C THR A 197 6.36 10.32 -7.98
N LEU A 198 5.10 10.55 -7.65
CA LEU A 198 4.12 9.48 -7.51
C LEU A 198 3.74 9.02 -8.92
N VAL A 199 4.09 7.82 -9.25
CA VAL A 199 3.79 7.22 -10.56
C VAL A 199 2.73 6.16 -10.38
N VAL A 200 1.70 6.21 -11.22
CA VAL A 200 0.58 5.28 -11.25
C VAL A 200 0.57 4.59 -12.61
N LEU A 201 0.71 3.27 -12.60
CA LEU A 201 0.76 2.45 -13.80
C LEU A 201 -0.41 1.46 -13.80
N SER A 202 -1.06 1.30 -14.94
CA SER A 202 -1.87 0.13 -15.23
C SER A 202 -1.02 -0.90 -15.94
N VAL A 203 -0.97 -2.11 -15.40
CA VAL A 203 -0.23 -3.23 -15.98
C VAL A 203 -1.16 -4.39 -16.28
N PRO A 204 -0.96 -5.12 -17.39
CA PRO A 204 -1.71 -6.33 -17.67
C PRO A 204 -1.39 -7.38 -16.60
N GLY A 205 -2.39 -8.14 -16.20
CA GLY A 205 -2.22 -9.28 -15.33
C GLY A 205 -1.39 -10.37 -16.03
N GLY A 206 -0.62 -11.11 -15.23
CA GLY A 206 -0.04 -12.36 -15.70
C GLY A 206 -1.18 -13.33 -16.02
N ARG A 207 -1.04 -14.13 -17.11
CA ARG A 207 -1.91 -15.29 -17.26
C ARG A 207 -1.72 -16.15 -16.02
N PRO A 208 -2.81 -16.62 -15.36
CA PRO A 208 -2.64 -17.58 -14.28
C PRO A 208 -1.82 -18.76 -14.84
N CYS A 209 -0.76 -19.15 -14.16
CA CYS A 209 -0.11 -20.42 -14.42
C CYS A 209 -1.18 -21.51 -14.25
N ARG A 210 -1.51 -22.19 -15.37
CA ARG A 210 -2.38 -23.36 -15.36
C ARG A 210 -1.70 -24.51 -14.62
#